data_bc6d2fe6dfc71261956f58490e22f00e
#
_entry.id   bc6d2fe6dfc71261956f58490e22f00e
#
_cell.length_a   1.000
_cell.length_b   1.000
_cell.length_c   1.000
_cell.angle_alpha   90.00
_cell.angle_beta   90.00
_cell.angle_gamma   90.00
#
_symmetry.space_group_name_H-M   'P 1'
#
loop_
_entity.id
_entity.type
_entity.pdbx_description
1 polymer ?
#
loop_
_entity_poly.entity_id
_entity_poly.type
_entity_poly.pdbx_seq_one_letter_code
_entity_poly.pdbx_strand_id
1 'polypeptide(L)'
;MRLTTYASATAVAAATGFLAVTGNLLPLELVLVLQLAVHYAHGGRLERVLHVASGKAHDLETLSHLLSHVESAAVSAPRLVTLRGMLAGPRVSASHAIRCLQRVSERHDWRHSLPLIPVGLFVYGVYEAPWAVDLALVSASALLLFGPLLALAVERWRQAHGWHVGTWIATLAEFEATIALATYHFEHPQDPFPTIEANGPTAVFDGAGLGHALLPQKSVVRNDVRLTSSTPLLVVSGSNMSGKSTLLRTVGVNAVLAFAGAPVRATSLRISPLSLGATLRIQDSLQEGRSRFFTEITRIRAVANLASGPVPLLFLFDELLHGTNSHDRLVGASGILRGLLARGAIGLITTHDLALTTIADELAPRAANVHFEDCFEGAEIRFDYRVKLGPVTRSNALALMRAVGLELGPDVKV
;
A
#
# COMPACT_ATOMS: atom_id res chain seq x y z
N MET A 1 -17.26 31.80 18.16
CA MET A 1 -15.86 32.03 17.73
C MET A 1 -15.70 33.05 16.60
N ARG A 2 -16.35 32.94 15.42
CA ARG A 2 -16.20 33.95 14.33
C ARG A 2 -16.56 35.36 14.78
N LEU A 3 -17.78 35.57 15.31
CA LEU A 3 -18.28 36.86 15.79
C LEU A 3 -17.40 37.45 16.90
N THR A 4 -16.97 36.62 17.86
CA THR A 4 -16.10 37.07 18.97
C THR A 4 -14.73 37.49 18.49
N THR A 5 -14.11 36.77 17.53
CA THR A 5 -12.79 37.13 16.98
C THR A 5 -12.84 38.43 16.19
N TYR A 6 -13.87 38.65 15.34
CA TYR A 6 -14.00 39.92 14.61
C TYR A 6 -14.33 41.08 15.53
N ALA A 7 -15.26 40.88 16.48
CA ALA A 7 -15.56 41.90 17.48
C ALA A 7 -14.34 42.30 18.30
N SER A 8 -13.51 41.31 18.68
CA SER A 8 -12.25 41.58 19.39
C SER A 8 -11.23 42.31 18.52
N ALA A 9 -11.09 41.96 17.23
CA ALA A 9 -10.19 42.67 16.32
C ALA A 9 -10.60 44.13 16.08
N THR A 10 -11.89 44.39 15.90
CA THR A 10 -12.42 45.76 15.78
C THR A 10 -12.27 46.55 17.07
N ALA A 11 -12.44 45.94 18.23
CA ALA A 11 -12.24 46.57 19.54
C ALA A 11 -10.78 46.94 19.78
N VAL A 12 -9.83 46.08 19.43
CA VAL A 12 -8.38 46.41 19.48
C VAL A 12 -8.07 47.59 18.60
N ALA A 13 -8.48 47.58 17.34
CA ALA A 13 -8.24 48.68 16.43
C ALA A 13 -8.80 50.03 16.94
N ALA A 14 -10.01 50.02 17.46
CA ALA A 14 -10.67 51.20 18.04
C ALA A 14 -9.95 51.68 19.29
N ALA A 15 -9.59 50.79 20.21
CA ALA A 15 -8.87 51.13 21.44
C ALA A 15 -7.47 51.68 21.16
N THR A 16 -6.75 51.12 20.19
CA THR A 16 -5.44 51.61 19.75
C THR A 16 -5.54 53.01 19.11
N GLY A 17 -6.58 53.22 18.26
CA GLY A 17 -6.84 54.56 17.70
C GLY A 17 -7.19 55.60 18.77
N PHE A 18 -7.98 55.21 19.78
CA PHE A 18 -8.32 56.08 20.91
C PHE A 18 -7.09 56.44 21.74
N LEU A 19 -6.22 55.46 22.02
CA LEU A 19 -4.93 55.67 22.70
C LEU A 19 -4.06 56.68 21.95
N ALA A 20 -3.93 56.55 20.63
CA ALA A 20 -3.14 57.42 19.81
C ALA A 20 -3.62 58.88 19.83
N VAL A 21 -4.94 59.12 20.04
CA VAL A 21 -5.54 60.46 20.04
C VAL A 21 -5.56 61.07 21.44
N THR A 22 -5.85 60.26 22.47
CA THR A 22 -6.14 60.77 23.83
C THR A 22 -5.02 60.48 24.85
N GLY A 23 -4.10 59.56 24.54
CA GLY A 23 -3.09 59.06 25.49
C GLY A 23 -3.68 58.19 26.63
N ASN A 24 -4.97 57.78 26.52
CA ASN A 24 -5.65 57.04 27.59
C ASN A 24 -5.62 55.51 27.28
N LEU A 25 -4.99 54.74 28.20
CA LEU A 25 -4.80 53.28 28.11
C LEU A 25 -6.00 52.46 28.52
N LEU A 26 -6.94 53.01 29.27
CA LEU A 26 -8.06 52.26 29.88
C LEU A 26 -8.88 51.42 28.88
N PRO A 27 -9.23 51.90 27.66
CA PRO A 27 -9.94 51.08 26.70
C PRO A 27 -9.15 49.87 26.20
N LEU A 28 -7.82 50.04 26.03
CA LEU A 28 -6.92 48.96 25.57
C LEU A 28 -6.75 47.86 26.67
N GLU A 29 -6.61 48.25 27.92
CA GLU A 29 -6.56 47.34 29.06
C GLU A 29 -7.84 46.51 29.20
N LEU A 30 -9.02 47.13 29.06
CA LEU A 30 -10.32 46.44 29.08
C LEU A 30 -10.45 45.43 27.93
N VAL A 31 -9.98 45.80 26.73
CA VAL A 31 -9.98 44.89 25.59
C VAL A 31 -9.04 43.70 25.84
N LEU A 32 -7.86 43.93 26.41
CA LEU A 32 -6.88 42.90 26.74
C LEU A 32 -7.47 41.89 27.77
N VAL A 33 -8.10 42.38 28.82
CA VAL A 33 -8.78 41.51 29.84
C VAL A 33 -9.88 40.68 29.18
N LEU A 34 -10.70 41.29 28.34
CA LEU A 34 -11.73 40.56 27.60
C LEU A 34 -11.14 39.49 26.65
N GLN A 35 -10.05 39.79 25.97
CA GLN A 35 -9.34 38.84 25.12
C GLN A 35 -8.79 37.66 25.92
N LEU A 36 -8.19 37.91 27.07
CA LEU A 36 -7.70 36.85 27.96
C LEU A 36 -8.85 35.95 28.45
N ALA A 37 -10.00 36.53 28.81
CA ALA A 37 -11.17 35.76 29.20
C ALA A 37 -11.70 34.89 28.05
N VAL A 38 -11.79 35.44 26.82
CA VAL A 38 -12.19 34.70 25.61
C VAL A 38 -11.16 33.63 25.27
N HIS A 39 -9.88 33.92 25.39
CA HIS A 39 -8.80 32.95 25.16
C HIS A 39 -8.89 31.78 26.15
N TYR A 40 -9.10 32.05 27.42
CA TYR A 40 -9.28 31.02 28.46
C TYR A 40 -10.52 30.17 28.19
N ALA A 41 -11.66 30.78 27.85
CA ALA A 41 -12.92 30.07 27.57
C ALA A 41 -12.86 29.19 26.30
N HIS A 42 -12.06 29.55 25.30
CA HIS A 42 -12.00 28.86 24.02
C HIS A 42 -10.67 28.16 23.73
N GLY A 43 -9.67 28.26 24.62
CA GLY A 43 -8.30 27.78 24.42
C GLY A 43 -8.23 26.31 24.00
N GLY A 44 -8.94 25.42 24.64
CA GLY A 44 -8.92 24.00 24.30
C GLY A 44 -9.57 23.63 22.96
N ARG A 45 -10.43 24.50 22.39
CA ARG A 45 -10.93 24.34 21.00
C ARG A 45 -9.94 24.90 20.00
N LEU A 46 -9.32 26.00 20.33
CA LEU A 46 -8.34 26.67 19.53
C LEU A 46 -7.10 25.78 19.34
N GLU A 47 -6.58 25.22 20.43
CA GLU A 47 -5.45 24.31 20.42
C GLU A 47 -5.72 23.06 19.57
N ARG A 48 -6.90 22.44 19.70
CA ARG A 48 -7.25 21.28 18.89
C ARG A 48 -7.25 21.57 17.37
N VAL A 49 -7.74 22.74 16.95
CA VAL A 49 -7.73 23.13 15.54
C VAL A 49 -6.32 23.42 15.05
N LEU A 50 -5.54 24.11 15.86
CA LEU A 50 -4.18 24.50 15.50
C LEU A 50 -3.17 23.35 15.58
N HIS A 51 -3.36 22.42 16.51
CA HIS A 51 -2.51 21.23 16.65
C HIS A 51 -2.52 20.35 15.40
N VAL A 52 -3.65 20.28 14.68
CA VAL A 52 -3.74 19.54 13.41
C VAL A 52 -2.86 20.19 12.33
N ALA A 53 -2.66 21.50 12.40
CA ALA A 53 -1.83 22.25 11.44
C ALA A 53 -0.37 22.39 11.89
N SER A 54 -0.05 22.17 13.18
CA SER A 54 1.30 22.34 13.72
C SER A 54 2.25 21.26 13.25
N GLY A 55 3.49 21.63 12.87
CA GLY A 55 4.53 20.70 12.43
C GLY A 55 4.28 20.00 11.08
N LYS A 56 3.24 20.41 10.32
CA LYS A 56 2.85 19.80 9.05
C LYS A 56 3.22 20.60 7.81
N ALA A 57 3.92 21.71 8.00
CA ALA A 57 4.27 22.61 6.89
C ALA A 57 5.07 21.89 5.80
N HIS A 58 6.04 21.05 6.18
CA HIS A 58 6.86 20.27 5.25
C HIS A 58 6.06 19.19 4.49
N ASP A 59 5.18 18.47 5.18
CA ASP A 59 4.30 17.47 4.54
C ASP A 59 3.39 18.14 3.51
N LEU A 60 2.83 19.32 3.86
CA LEU A 60 1.97 20.09 2.98
C LEU A 60 2.75 20.69 1.79
N GLU A 61 4.00 21.10 2.00
CA GLU A 61 4.90 21.54 0.94
C GLU A 61 5.12 20.43 -0.08
N THR A 62 5.55 19.25 0.38
CA THR A 62 5.76 18.08 -0.46
C THR A 62 4.48 17.73 -1.25
N LEU A 63 3.33 17.67 -0.58
CA LEU A 63 2.06 17.41 -1.24
C LEU A 63 1.71 18.48 -2.29
N SER A 64 1.94 19.77 -1.98
CA SER A 64 1.67 20.85 -2.94
C SER A 64 2.55 20.76 -4.18
N HIS A 65 3.82 20.37 -4.02
CA HIS A 65 4.74 20.14 -5.13
C HIS A 65 4.33 18.96 -5.99
N LEU A 66 4.00 17.82 -5.38
CA LEU A 66 3.51 16.64 -6.12
C LEU A 66 2.25 16.97 -6.93
N LEU A 67 1.25 17.61 -6.32
CA LEU A 67 0.04 18.04 -7.01
C LEU A 67 0.34 19.01 -8.16
N SER A 68 1.24 19.96 -7.96
CA SER A 68 1.66 20.91 -8.99
C SER A 68 2.32 20.23 -10.20
N HIS A 69 3.14 19.19 -9.96
CA HIS A 69 3.74 18.42 -11.04
C HIS A 69 2.68 17.68 -11.87
N VAL A 70 1.69 17.05 -11.21
CA VAL A 70 0.59 16.37 -11.89
C VAL A 70 -0.29 17.36 -12.66
N GLU A 71 -0.62 18.52 -12.08
CA GLU A 71 -1.41 19.59 -12.72
C GLU A 71 -0.73 20.12 -14.00
N SER A 72 0.60 20.24 -13.99
CA SER A 72 1.40 20.77 -15.11
C SER A 72 1.84 19.71 -16.11
N ALA A 73 1.62 18.40 -15.80
CA ALA A 73 2.08 17.32 -16.65
C ALA A 73 1.41 17.35 -18.04
N ALA A 74 2.22 17.25 -19.10
CA ALA A 74 1.73 17.13 -20.47
C ALA A 74 1.30 15.68 -20.73
N VAL A 75 0.02 15.37 -20.47
CA VAL A 75 -0.56 14.03 -20.65
C VAL A 75 -1.61 14.04 -21.75
N SER A 76 -1.57 13.00 -22.60
CA SER A 76 -2.51 12.80 -23.71
C SER A 76 -3.45 11.61 -23.49
N ALA A 77 -3.07 10.64 -22.65
CA ALA A 77 -3.90 9.47 -22.39
C ALA A 77 -5.23 9.88 -21.71
N PRO A 78 -6.40 9.42 -22.19
CA PRO A 78 -7.71 9.88 -21.72
C PRO A 78 -7.90 9.77 -20.22
N ARG A 79 -7.42 8.67 -19.59
CA ARG A 79 -7.52 8.48 -18.14
C ARG A 79 -6.69 9.50 -17.36
N LEU A 80 -5.44 9.74 -17.78
CA LEU A 80 -4.56 10.72 -17.14
C LEU A 80 -5.08 12.15 -17.31
N VAL A 81 -5.68 12.47 -18.46
CA VAL A 81 -6.37 13.76 -18.67
C VAL A 81 -7.54 13.93 -17.72
N THR A 82 -8.34 12.87 -17.53
CA THR A 82 -9.46 12.88 -16.56
C THR A 82 -8.95 13.06 -15.13
N LEU A 83 -7.94 12.31 -14.72
CA LEU A 83 -7.32 12.43 -13.40
C LEU A 83 -6.78 13.84 -13.15
N ARG A 84 -6.02 14.39 -14.10
CA ARG A 84 -5.55 15.78 -14.02
C ARG A 84 -6.71 16.77 -13.87
N GLY A 85 -7.80 16.55 -14.59
CA GLY A 85 -9.01 17.38 -14.50
C GLY A 85 -9.66 17.36 -13.12
N MET A 86 -9.55 16.26 -12.36
CA MET A 86 -10.07 16.16 -10.98
C MET A 86 -9.31 17.03 -9.97
N LEU A 87 -8.07 17.44 -10.29
CA LEU A 87 -7.27 18.38 -9.49
C LEU A 87 -7.63 19.85 -9.77
N ALA A 88 -8.27 20.12 -10.90
CA ALA A 88 -8.72 21.44 -11.27
C ALA A 88 -10.00 21.79 -10.51
N GLY A 89 -9.91 22.62 -9.48
CA GLY A 89 -11.07 23.15 -8.80
C GLY A 89 -11.72 24.29 -9.59
N PRO A 90 -12.99 24.62 -9.31
CA PRO A 90 -13.73 25.66 -10.05
C PRO A 90 -13.18 27.08 -9.89
N ARG A 91 -12.38 27.33 -8.86
CA ARG A 91 -11.75 28.63 -8.59
C ARG A 91 -10.25 28.54 -8.34
N VAL A 92 -9.79 27.41 -7.81
CA VAL A 92 -8.40 27.25 -7.33
C VAL A 92 -8.00 25.79 -7.54
N SER A 93 -6.79 25.57 -8.04
CA SER A 93 -6.23 24.20 -8.19
C SER A 93 -5.90 23.56 -6.83
N ALA A 94 -5.79 22.23 -6.80
CA ALA A 94 -5.46 21.46 -5.61
C ALA A 94 -4.13 21.92 -4.99
N SER A 95 -3.09 22.08 -5.82
CA SER A 95 -1.76 22.54 -5.37
C SER A 95 -1.80 23.91 -4.72
N HIS A 96 -2.57 24.84 -5.27
CA HIS A 96 -2.71 26.18 -4.71
C HIS A 96 -3.49 26.15 -3.38
N ALA A 97 -4.55 25.35 -3.28
CA ALA A 97 -5.32 25.19 -2.05
C ALA A 97 -4.44 24.65 -0.91
N ILE A 98 -3.62 23.64 -1.18
CA ILE A 98 -2.67 23.07 -0.20
C ILE A 98 -1.59 24.09 0.18
N ARG A 99 -1.03 24.85 -0.76
CA ARG A 99 -0.09 25.96 -0.47
C ARG A 99 -0.69 27.03 0.43
N CYS A 100 -1.95 27.34 0.28
CA CYS A 100 -2.62 28.26 1.20
C CYS A 100 -2.66 27.70 2.63
N LEU A 101 -2.92 26.41 2.81
CA LEU A 101 -2.91 25.77 4.12
C LEU A 101 -1.49 25.70 4.70
N GLN A 102 -0.49 25.39 3.88
CA GLN A 102 0.93 25.39 4.26
C GLN A 102 1.34 26.75 4.86
N ARG A 103 1.02 27.85 4.19
CA ARG A 103 1.35 29.22 4.71
C ARG A 103 0.68 29.52 6.06
N VAL A 104 -0.50 28.95 6.31
CA VAL A 104 -1.18 29.09 7.60
C VAL A 104 -0.45 28.27 8.67
N SER A 105 0.02 27.06 8.33
CA SER A 105 0.82 26.20 9.20
C SER A 105 2.16 26.85 9.57
N GLU A 106 2.90 27.37 8.59
CA GLU A 106 4.16 28.09 8.80
C GLU A 106 3.99 29.29 9.76
N ARG A 107 2.94 30.08 9.56
CA ARG A 107 2.63 31.20 10.46
C ARG A 107 2.26 30.74 11.87
N HIS A 108 1.69 29.56 12.02
CA HIS A 108 1.41 28.99 13.32
C HIS A 108 2.71 28.62 14.06
N ASP A 109 3.68 28.03 13.37
CA ASP A 109 4.94 27.60 13.97
C ASP A 109 5.76 28.83 14.46
N TRP A 110 5.69 29.95 13.74
CA TRP A 110 6.29 31.23 14.16
C TRP A 110 5.67 31.82 15.43
N ARG A 111 4.43 31.47 15.74
CA ARG A 111 3.70 31.98 16.92
C ARG A 111 4.47 31.74 18.23
N HIS A 112 5.20 30.64 18.35
CA HIS A 112 5.95 30.29 19.55
C HIS A 112 7.15 31.23 19.84
N SER A 113 7.63 31.93 18.85
CA SER A 113 8.74 32.89 18.97
C SER A 113 8.29 34.34 19.24
N LEU A 114 7.01 34.66 18.99
CA LEU A 114 6.46 36.01 19.10
C LEU A 114 6.21 36.52 20.54
N PRO A 115 5.89 35.70 21.57
CA PRO A 115 5.56 36.17 22.91
C PRO A 115 6.67 36.94 23.61
N LEU A 116 7.92 36.83 23.17
CA LEU A 116 9.06 37.54 23.76
C LEU A 116 9.06 39.03 23.42
N ILE A 117 8.40 39.46 22.35
CA ILE A 117 8.37 40.86 21.91
C ILE A 117 7.65 41.77 22.91
N PRO A 118 6.40 41.50 23.34
CA PRO A 118 5.72 42.31 24.33
C PRO A 118 6.43 42.35 25.68
N VAL A 119 7.01 41.20 26.10
CA VAL A 119 7.75 41.15 27.36
C VAL A 119 9.00 42.03 27.32
N GLY A 120 9.76 41.93 26.24
CA GLY A 120 10.94 42.77 26.05
C GLY A 120 10.60 44.27 26.01
N LEU A 121 9.55 44.67 25.29
CA LEU A 121 9.04 46.03 25.22
C LEU A 121 8.53 46.53 26.57
N PHE A 122 7.83 45.68 27.32
CA PHE A 122 7.32 46.03 28.65
C PHE A 122 8.48 46.32 29.63
N VAL A 123 9.47 45.42 29.68
CA VAL A 123 10.65 45.59 30.53
C VAL A 123 11.41 46.88 30.16
N TYR A 124 11.65 47.11 28.85
CA TYR A 124 12.31 48.33 28.37
C TYR A 124 11.50 49.58 28.73
N GLY A 125 10.18 49.54 28.57
CA GLY A 125 9.28 50.65 28.88
C GLY A 125 9.27 51.05 30.34
N VAL A 126 9.34 50.10 31.26
CA VAL A 126 9.37 50.37 32.72
C VAL A 126 10.66 51.07 33.15
N TYR A 127 11.81 50.73 32.53
CA TYR A 127 13.12 51.24 32.93
C TYR A 127 13.60 52.41 32.11
N GLU A 128 13.28 52.50 30.82
CA GLU A 128 13.92 53.44 29.90
C GLU A 128 12.94 54.39 29.19
N ALA A 129 11.75 53.93 28.80
CA ALA A 129 10.86 54.73 27.98
C ALA A 129 9.37 54.36 28.14
N PRO A 130 8.57 55.18 28.83
CA PRO A 130 7.15 54.89 29.09
C PRO A 130 6.30 54.54 27.88
N TRP A 131 6.58 55.11 26.69
CA TRP A 131 5.86 54.79 25.43
C TRP A 131 5.98 53.29 25.02
N ALA A 132 7.04 52.65 25.47
CA ALA A 132 7.23 51.21 25.16
C ALA A 132 6.26 50.29 25.93
N VAL A 133 5.69 50.74 27.05
CA VAL A 133 4.61 50.04 27.77
C VAL A 133 3.36 50.01 26.89
N ASP A 134 3.01 51.14 26.27
CA ASP A 134 1.85 51.24 25.38
C ASP A 134 2.01 50.28 24.17
N LEU A 135 3.21 50.27 23.60
CA LEU A 135 3.53 49.38 22.50
C LEU A 135 3.53 47.90 22.91
N ALA A 136 3.96 47.61 24.15
CA ALA A 136 3.86 46.24 24.71
C ALA A 136 2.42 45.77 24.83
N LEU A 137 1.50 46.59 25.32
CA LEU A 137 0.09 46.24 25.47
C LEU A 137 -0.58 46.09 24.10
N VAL A 138 -0.28 46.96 23.14
CA VAL A 138 -0.79 46.82 21.74
C VAL A 138 -0.29 45.52 21.11
N SER A 139 1.00 45.23 21.25
CA SER A 139 1.58 43.99 20.68
C SER A 139 1.05 42.73 21.37
N ALA A 140 0.83 42.74 22.69
CA ALA A 140 0.20 41.63 23.42
C ALA A 140 -1.24 41.40 22.94
N SER A 141 -2.02 42.48 22.77
CA SER A 141 -3.40 42.38 22.23
C SER A 141 -3.43 41.83 20.83
N ALA A 142 -2.50 42.21 19.96
CA ALA A 142 -2.38 41.69 18.60
C ALA A 142 -2.00 40.19 18.62
N LEU A 143 -1.09 39.76 19.49
CA LEU A 143 -0.69 38.39 19.65
C LEU A 143 -1.83 37.49 20.14
N LEU A 144 -2.65 37.96 21.08
CA LEU A 144 -3.84 37.21 21.54
C LEU A 144 -4.88 36.99 20.42
N LEU A 145 -4.93 37.85 19.41
CA LEU A 145 -5.78 37.68 18.22
C LEU A 145 -5.20 36.74 17.19
N PHE A 146 -3.88 36.59 17.14
CA PHE A 146 -3.19 35.85 16.09
C PHE A 146 -3.63 34.38 16.02
N GLY A 147 -3.70 33.70 17.16
CA GLY A 147 -4.18 32.31 17.23
C GLY A 147 -5.62 32.13 16.73
N PRO A 148 -6.60 32.87 17.25
CA PRO A 148 -7.98 32.84 16.74
C PRO A 148 -8.12 33.15 15.25
N LEU A 149 -7.34 34.08 14.71
CA LEU A 149 -7.34 34.41 13.27
C LEU A 149 -6.78 33.26 12.42
N LEU A 150 -5.68 32.61 12.86
CA LEU A 150 -5.16 31.41 12.20
C LEU A 150 -6.17 30.27 12.23
N ALA A 151 -6.80 30.00 13.38
CA ALA A 151 -7.84 28.96 13.48
C ALA A 151 -9.04 29.24 12.56
N LEU A 152 -9.43 30.50 12.41
CA LEU A 152 -10.45 30.90 11.45
C LEU A 152 -10.01 30.69 10.00
N ALA A 153 -8.73 30.93 9.69
CA ALA A 153 -8.16 30.68 8.38
C ALA A 153 -8.18 29.17 8.04
N VAL A 154 -7.75 28.30 8.97
CA VAL A 154 -7.83 26.84 8.83
C VAL A 154 -9.28 26.40 8.63
N GLU A 155 -10.21 26.86 9.45
CA GLU A 155 -11.62 26.48 9.37
C GLU A 155 -12.28 26.95 8.07
N ARG A 156 -11.94 28.13 7.57
CA ARG A 156 -12.40 28.62 6.26
C ARG A 156 -11.88 27.75 5.13
N TRP A 157 -10.60 27.42 5.21
CA TRP A 157 -9.96 26.52 4.24
C TRP A 157 -10.67 25.14 4.26
N ARG A 158 -10.87 24.57 5.45
CA ARG A 158 -11.57 23.29 5.64
C ARG A 158 -12.98 23.29 5.03
N GLN A 159 -13.72 24.37 5.24
CA GLN A 159 -15.07 24.50 4.67
C GLN A 159 -15.07 24.64 3.14
N ALA A 160 -14.04 25.30 2.60
CA ALA A 160 -13.93 25.52 1.16
C ALA A 160 -13.38 24.28 0.41
N HIS A 161 -12.43 23.56 1.01
CA HIS A 161 -11.63 22.55 0.30
C HIS A 161 -11.66 21.17 0.96
N GLY A 162 -12.08 21.04 2.23
CA GLY A 162 -11.98 19.78 2.98
C GLY A 162 -12.64 18.58 2.30
N TRP A 163 -13.74 18.77 1.60
CA TRP A 163 -14.43 17.73 0.85
C TRP A 163 -13.65 17.20 -0.35
N HIS A 164 -12.75 18.00 -0.90
CA HIS A 164 -11.96 17.64 -2.08
C HIS A 164 -10.65 16.93 -1.75
N VAL A 165 -10.15 17.03 -0.51
CA VAL A 165 -8.85 16.49 -0.12
C VAL A 165 -8.77 14.98 -0.38
N GLY A 166 -9.79 14.23 -0.02
CA GLY A 166 -9.86 12.79 -0.28
C GLY A 166 -9.75 12.46 -1.78
N THR A 167 -10.44 13.23 -2.61
CA THR A 167 -10.38 13.09 -4.08
C THR A 167 -8.99 13.44 -4.61
N TRP A 168 -8.35 14.48 -4.13
CA TRP A 168 -7.01 14.88 -4.56
C TRP A 168 -5.97 13.80 -4.23
N ILE A 169 -6.03 13.26 -3.00
CA ILE A 169 -5.12 12.18 -2.56
C ILE A 169 -5.35 10.92 -3.40
N ALA A 170 -6.62 10.51 -3.61
CA ALA A 170 -6.95 9.36 -4.44
C ALA A 170 -6.49 9.54 -5.89
N THR A 171 -6.67 10.74 -6.45
CA THR A 171 -6.21 11.09 -7.81
C THR A 171 -4.69 11.00 -7.93
N LEU A 172 -3.96 11.55 -6.95
CA LEU A 172 -2.51 11.48 -6.91
C LEU A 172 -2.02 10.02 -6.81
N ALA A 173 -2.64 9.23 -5.92
CA ALA A 173 -2.30 7.81 -5.76
C ALA A 173 -2.56 6.99 -7.03
N GLU A 174 -3.66 7.23 -7.74
CA GLU A 174 -3.94 6.56 -9.01
C GLU A 174 -2.96 6.99 -10.11
N PHE A 175 -2.61 8.28 -10.14
CA PHE A 175 -1.62 8.80 -11.09
C PHE A 175 -0.24 8.19 -10.84
N GLU A 176 0.18 8.10 -9.58
CA GLU A 176 1.45 7.48 -9.16
C GLU A 176 1.49 5.98 -9.50
N ALA A 177 0.41 5.24 -9.19
CA ALA A 177 0.29 3.84 -9.55
C ALA A 177 0.39 3.62 -11.06
N THR A 178 -0.27 4.47 -11.85
CA THR A 178 -0.22 4.41 -13.33
C THR A 178 1.19 4.69 -13.85
N ILE A 179 1.90 5.67 -13.27
CA ILE A 179 3.30 5.95 -13.63
C ILE A 179 4.19 4.76 -13.29
N ALA A 180 4.02 4.13 -12.13
CA ALA A 180 4.81 2.95 -11.74
C ALA A 180 4.65 1.80 -12.76
N LEU A 181 3.43 1.52 -13.21
CA LEU A 181 3.16 0.52 -14.24
C LEU A 181 3.71 0.92 -15.62
N ALA A 182 3.62 2.20 -15.96
CA ALA A 182 4.19 2.73 -17.21
C ALA A 182 5.73 2.65 -17.20
N THR A 183 6.37 2.90 -16.06
CA THR A 183 7.82 2.73 -15.89
C THR A 183 8.22 1.28 -16.06
N TYR A 184 7.47 0.33 -15.48
CA TYR A 184 7.70 -1.10 -15.70
C TYR A 184 7.63 -1.45 -17.19
N HIS A 185 6.63 -0.96 -17.93
CA HIS A 185 6.52 -1.17 -19.38
C HIS A 185 7.68 -0.55 -20.17
N PHE A 186 8.10 0.66 -19.78
CA PHE A 186 9.22 1.34 -20.41
C PHE A 186 10.56 0.57 -20.24
N GLU A 187 10.79 0.04 -19.05
CA GLU A 187 11.98 -0.77 -18.71
C GLU A 187 11.92 -2.16 -19.37
N HIS A 188 10.72 -2.68 -19.63
CA HIS A 188 10.48 -4.01 -20.20
C HIS A 188 9.59 -3.98 -21.46
N PRO A 189 10.03 -3.32 -22.53
CA PRO A 189 9.18 -3.09 -23.71
C PRO A 189 8.81 -4.37 -24.47
N GLN A 190 9.48 -5.50 -24.19
CA GLN A 190 9.18 -6.81 -24.80
C GLN A 190 8.12 -7.60 -24.03
N ASP A 191 7.76 -7.18 -22.82
CA ASP A 191 6.73 -7.83 -22.01
C ASP A 191 5.35 -7.41 -22.57
N PRO A 192 4.51 -8.37 -23.03
CA PRO A 192 3.23 -8.06 -23.66
C PRO A 192 2.16 -7.69 -22.65
N PHE A 193 1.13 -6.97 -23.10
CA PHE A 193 -0.11 -6.88 -22.37
C PHE A 193 -0.88 -8.20 -22.48
N PRO A 194 -1.53 -8.67 -21.38
CA PRO A 194 -2.29 -9.89 -21.40
C PRO A 194 -3.60 -9.74 -22.19
N THR A 195 -4.12 -10.87 -22.69
CA THR A 195 -5.48 -10.93 -23.23
C THR A 195 -6.45 -11.31 -22.12
N ILE A 196 -7.36 -10.41 -21.75
CA ILE A 196 -8.39 -10.64 -20.73
C ILE A 196 -9.66 -11.18 -21.42
N GLU A 197 -10.07 -12.41 -21.07
CA GLU A 197 -11.31 -13.05 -21.55
C GLU A 197 -12.50 -12.70 -20.64
N ALA A 198 -13.02 -11.48 -20.74
CA ALA A 198 -14.08 -10.99 -19.86
C ALA A 198 -15.40 -11.77 -19.97
N ASN A 199 -15.70 -12.37 -21.12
CA ASN A 199 -16.98 -13.02 -21.44
C ASN A 199 -16.88 -14.54 -21.60
N GLY A 200 -15.77 -15.17 -21.18
CA GLY A 200 -15.60 -16.61 -21.27
C GLY A 200 -16.46 -17.35 -20.23
N PRO A 201 -17.07 -18.49 -20.56
CA PRO A 201 -17.90 -19.26 -19.63
C PRO A 201 -17.10 -20.02 -18.58
N THR A 202 -15.77 -20.05 -18.68
CA THR A 202 -14.89 -20.89 -17.85
C THR A 202 -13.65 -20.14 -17.38
N ALA A 203 -13.13 -20.56 -16.22
CA ALA A 203 -11.86 -20.07 -15.69
C ALA A 203 -10.70 -20.50 -16.60
N VAL A 204 -9.84 -19.54 -16.95
CA VAL A 204 -8.64 -19.75 -17.80
C VAL A 204 -7.46 -18.96 -17.23
N PHE A 205 -6.31 -19.62 -17.18
CA PHE A 205 -4.99 -19.03 -17.05
C PHE A 205 -4.06 -19.80 -18.00
N ASP A 206 -3.73 -19.20 -19.15
CA ASP A 206 -2.91 -19.83 -20.20
C ASP A 206 -1.73 -18.91 -20.50
N GLY A 207 -0.59 -19.19 -19.86
CA GLY A 207 0.62 -18.39 -19.95
C GLY A 207 1.76 -19.17 -20.61
N ALA A 208 2.25 -18.65 -21.72
CA ALA A 208 3.44 -19.17 -22.40
C ALA A 208 4.68 -18.35 -22.03
N GLY A 209 5.78 -19.02 -21.74
CA GLY A 209 7.04 -18.39 -21.38
C GLY A 209 6.93 -17.44 -20.19
N LEU A 210 6.22 -17.84 -19.14
CA LEU A 210 6.07 -17.07 -17.90
C LEU A 210 7.38 -16.95 -17.15
N GLY A 211 7.75 -15.75 -16.74
CA GLY A 211 8.86 -15.45 -15.88
C GLY A 211 8.45 -14.63 -14.66
N HIS A 212 9.23 -14.66 -13.62
CA HIS A 212 8.98 -13.83 -12.43
C HIS A 212 9.40 -12.38 -12.69
N ALA A 213 8.47 -11.44 -12.54
CA ALA A 213 8.68 -10.03 -12.89
C ALA A 213 9.87 -9.36 -12.15
N LEU A 214 10.16 -9.81 -10.92
CA LEU A 214 11.26 -9.27 -10.11
C LEU A 214 12.61 -9.95 -10.36
N LEU A 215 12.69 -10.97 -11.21
CA LEU A 215 13.96 -11.58 -11.56
C LEU A 215 14.59 -10.88 -12.77
N PRO A 216 15.94 -10.72 -12.78
CA PRO A 216 16.62 -10.12 -13.91
C PRO A 216 16.36 -10.91 -15.21
N GLN A 217 16.11 -10.18 -16.30
CA GLN A 217 15.76 -10.79 -17.60
C GLN A 217 16.79 -11.81 -18.10
N LYS A 218 18.08 -11.61 -17.76
CA LYS A 218 19.18 -12.48 -18.20
C LYS A 218 19.22 -13.83 -17.46
N SER A 219 18.66 -13.90 -16.25
CA SER A 219 18.72 -15.08 -15.40
C SER A 219 17.38 -15.78 -15.19
N VAL A 220 16.27 -15.15 -15.63
CA VAL A 220 14.95 -15.74 -15.49
C VAL A 220 14.76 -16.93 -16.42
N VAL A 221 14.45 -18.10 -15.88
CA VAL A 221 14.01 -19.26 -16.63
C VAL A 221 12.50 -19.16 -16.82
N ARG A 222 12.06 -19.23 -18.05
CA ARG A 222 10.65 -19.10 -18.43
C ARG A 222 9.99 -20.47 -18.54
N ASN A 223 8.75 -20.58 -18.05
CA ASN A 223 7.98 -21.82 -18.06
C ASN A 223 6.55 -21.57 -18.58
N ASP A 224 5.97 -22.59 -19.17
CA ASP A 224 4.57 -22.56 -19.58
C ASP A 224 3.67 -23.08 -18.46
N VAL A 225 2.55 -22.40 -18.23
CA VAL A 225 1.54 -22.83 -17.27
C VAL A 225 0.17 -22.69 -17.89
N ARG A 226 -0.55 -23.80 -17.98
CA ARG A 226 -1.88 -23.82 -18.58
C ARG A 226 -2.89 -24.44 -17.62
N LEU A 227 -3.85 -23.63 -17.19
CA LEU A 227 -4.99 -24.01 -16.39
C LEU A 227 -6.26 -23.68 -17.18
N THR A 228 -7.09 -24.70 -17.41
CA THR A 228 -8.32 -24.58 -18.18
C THR A 228 -9.43 -25.38 -17.50
N SER A 229 -10.65 -25.32 -18.01
CA SER A 229 -11.74 -26.16 -17.50
C SER A 229 -11.47 -27.66 -17.65
N SER A 230 -10.69 -28.07 -18.64
CA SER A 230 -10.30 -29.48 -18.86
C SER A 230 -9.20 -29.93 -17.87
N THR A 231 -8.26 -29.06 -17.55
CA THR A 231 -7.16 -29.33 -16.62
C THR A 231 -7.04 -28.15 -15.63
N PRO A 232 -7.96 -28.06 -14.66
CA PRO A 232 -8.00 -26.95 -13.73
C PRO A 232 -6.94 -27.00 -12.62
N LEU A 233 -6.25 -28.14 -12.43
CA LEU A 233 -5.26 -28.33 -11.38
C LEU A 233 -3.91 -28.80 -11.92
N LEU A 234 -2.83 -28.14 -11.49
CA LEU A 234 -1.46 -28.64 -11.63
C LEU A 234 -0.89 -28.98 -10.24
N VAL A 235 -0.38 -30.20 -10.10
CA VAL A 235 0.39 -30.67 -8.94
C VAL A 235 1.87 -30.58 -9.30
N VAL A 236 2.59 -29.68 -8.63
CA VAL A 236 3.99 -29.36 -8.92
C VAL A 236 4.87 -30.04 -7.88
N SER A 237 5.59 -31.09 -8.29
CA SER A 237 6.50 -31.83 -7.42
C SER A 237 7.97 -31.45 -7.68
N GLY A 238 8.86 -31.79 -6.76
CA GLY A 238 10.30 -31.54 -6.85
C GLY A 238 10.95 -31.31 -5.49
N SER A 239 12.27 -31.28 -5.48
CA SER A 239 13.07 -31.03 -4.27
C SER A 239 12.93 -29.59 -3.76
N ASN A 240 13.41 -29.34 -2.55
CA ASN A 240 13.53 -27.97 -2.06
C ASN A 240 14.55 -27.20 -2.91
N MET A 241 14.35 -25.91 -3.11
CA MET A 241 15.13 -25.00 -3.95
C MET A 241 15.00 -25.24 -5.48
N SER A 242 14.23 -26.23 -5.94
CA SER A 242 14.06 -26.53 -7.39
C SER A 242 13.26 -25.48 -8.17
N GLY A 243 12.61 -24.51 -7.49
CA GLY A 243 11.85 -23.45 -8.15
C GLY A 243 10.33 -23.52 -7.99
N LYS A 244 9.78 -24.52 -7.27
CA LYS A 244 8.32 -24.70 -7.06
C LYS A 244 7.62 -23.43 -6.57
N SER A 245 8.06 -22.88 -5.44
CA SER A 245 7.48 -21.65 -4.85
C SER A 245 7.67 -20.43 -5.75
N THR A 246 8.76 -20.40 -6.55
CA THR A 246 9.01 -19.34 -7.53
C THR A 246 7.99 -19.42 -8.66
N LEU A 247 7.65 -20.62 -9.14
CA LEU A 247 6.61 -20.81 -10.15
C LEU A 247 5.24 -20.32 -9.68
N LEU A 248 4.83 -20.67 -8.43
CA LEU A 248 3.58 -20.17 -7.86
C LEU A 248 3.55 -18.65 -7.81
N ARG A 249 4.64 -18.03 -7.34
CA ARG A 249 4.75 -16.56 -7.31
C ARG A 249 4.73 -15.97 -8.71
N THR A 250 5.37 -16.62 -9.68
CA THR A 250 5.35 -16.19 -11.09
C THR A 250 3.92 -16.12 -11.61
N VAL A 251 3.13 -17.17 -11.39
CA VAL A 251 1.71 -17.20 -11.78
C VAL A 251 0.92 -16.10 -11.06
N GLY A 252 1.08 -15.98 -9.73
CA GLY A 252 0.36 -15.00 -8.93
C GLY A 252 0.68 -13.55 -9.32
N VAL A 253 1.98 -13.22 -9.47
CA VAL A 253 2.40 -11.85 -9.82
C VAL A 253 1.93 -11.48 -11.23
N ASN A 254 2.04 -12.38 -12.21
CA ASN A 254 1.54 -12.11 -13.56
C ASN A 254 0.01 -11.95 -13.61
N ALA A 255 -0.75 -12.70 -12.78
CA ALA A 255 -2.19 -12.48 -12.65
C ALA A 255 -2.51 -11.09 -12.06
N VAL A 256 -1.77 -10.66 -11.01
CA VAL A 256 -1.93 -9.33 -10.41
C VAL A 256 -1.59 -8.23 -11.40
N LEU A 257 -0.48 -8.35 -12.13
CA LEU A 257 -0.09 -7.40 -13.18
C LEU A 257 -1.15 -7.30 -14.28
N ALA A 258 -1.67 -8.45 -14.73
CA ALA A 258 -2.74 -8.51 -15.73
C ALA A 258 -3.99 -7.73 -15.28
N PHE A 259 -4.45 -7.94 -14.05
CA PHE A 259 -5.65 -7.27 -13.51
C PHE A 259 -5.40 -5.81 -13.14
N ALA A 260 -4.14 -5.42 -12.89
CA ALA A 260 -3.75 -4.03 -12.73
C ALA A 260 -3.65 -3.27 -14.06
N GLY A 261 -3.79 -3.94 -15.22
CA GLY A 261 -3.65 -3.34 -16.54
C GLY A 261 -2.21 -3.14 -16.98
N ALA A 262 -1.27 -3.89 -16.38
CA ALA A 262 0.16 -3.84 -16.69
C ALA A 262 0.56 -4.90 -17.74
N PRO A 263 1.72 -4.73 -18.41
CA PRO A 263 2.38 -5.83 -19.11
C PRO A 263 2.75 -6.96 -18.15
N VAL A 264 2.83 -8.18 -18.67
CA VAL A 264 3.16 -9.39 -17.92
C VAL A 264 4.50 -9.96 -18.36
N ARG A 265 5.25 -10.52 -17.43
CA ARG A 265 6.51 -11.19 -17.73
C ARG A 265 6.25 -12.55 -18.37
N ALA A 266 5.88 -12.55 -19.66
CA ALA A 266 5.54 -13.73 -20.42
C ALA A 266 5.87 -13.55 -21.91
N THR A 267 5.79 -14.61 -22.70
CA THR A 267 5.69 -14.51 -24.16
C THR A 267 4.25 -14.16 -24.55
N SER A 268 3.27 -14.75 -23.85
CA SER A 268 1.86 -14.41 -23.94
C SER A 268 1.14 -14.85 -22.68
N LEU A 269 0.06 -14.15 -22.30
CA LEU A 269 -0.85 -14.56 -21.24
C LEU A 269 -2.29 -14.29 -21.67
N ARG A 270 -3.11 -15.34 -21.57
CA ARG A 270 -4.56 -15.29 -21.75
C ARG A 270 -5.19 -15.67 -20.39
N ILE A 271 -6.00 -14.79 -19.84
CA ILE A 271 -6.56 -14.95 -18.50
C ILE A 271 -8.01 -14.48 -18.45
N SER A 272 -8.89 -15.23 -17.77
CA SER A 272 -10.24 -14.77 -17.44
C SER A 272 -10.22 -13.94 -16.16
N PRO A 273 -11.26 -13.17 -15.82
CA PRO A 273 -11.40 -12.57 -14.50
C PRO A 273 -11.37 -13.64 -13.41
N LEU A 274 -10.44 -13.53 -12.43
CA LEU A 274 -10.24 -14.51 -11.36
C LEU A 274 -10.04 -13.79 -10.02
N SER A 275 -10.58 -14.36 -8.95
CA SER A 275 -10.14 -14.05 -7.60
C SER A 275 -8.82 -14.76 -7.33
N LEU A 276 -7.87 -14.12 -6.70
CA LEU A 276 -6.57 -14.73 -6.38
C LEU A 276 -6.48 -15.05 -4.89
N GLY A 277 -6.17 -16.31 -4.57
CA GLY A 277 -5.93 -16.78 -3.21
C GLY A 277 -4.63 -17.59 -3.11
N ALA A 278 -3.77 -17.28 -2.15
CA ALA A 278 -2.48 -17.95 -2.01
C ALA A 278 -2.13 -18.26 -0.56
N THR A 279 -1.44 -19.39 -0.35
CA THR A 279 -0.79 -19.75 0.92
C THR A 279 0.72 -19.81 0.68
N LEU A 280 1.37 -18.63 0.66
CA LEU A 280 2.80 -18.49 0.45
C LEU A 280 3.47 -18.05 1.75
N ARG A 281 4.54 -18.74 2.18
CA ARG A 281 5.34 -18.41 3.38
C ARG A 281 4.47 -18.22 4.64
N ILE A 282 3.94 -19.31 5.16
CA ILE A 282 3.31 -19.30 6.48
C ILE A 282 4.42 -19.30 7.53
N GLN A 283 4.53 -18.22 8.30
CA GLN A 283 5.48 -18.10 9.40
C GLN A 283 4.79 -18.42 10.73
N ASP A 284 5.54 -19.04 11.65
CA ASP A 284 5.08 -19.23 13.02
C ASP A 284 5.00 -17.88 13.72
N SER A 285 3.89 -17.61 14.37
CA SER A 285 3.75 -16.47 15.27
C SER A 285 3.83 -16.99 16.70
N LEU A 286 5.02 -16.97 17.27
CA LEU A 286 5.25 -17.31 18.69
C LEU A 286 4.45 -16.39 19.62
N GLN A 287 4.19 -15.15 19.21
CA GLN A 287 3.44 -14.17 19.98
C GLN A 287 1.95 -14.47 20.08
N GLU A 288 1.37 -15.16 19.08
CA GLU A 288 -0.06 -15.50 19.07
C GLU A 288 -0.37 -16.88 19.63
N GLY A 289 0.66 -17.69 20.02
CA GLY A 289 0.50 -19.04 20.58
C GLY A 289 -0.20 -20.02 19.63
N ARG A 290 -0.29 -19.72 18.33
CA ARG A 290 -0.95 -20.55 17.33
C ARG A 290 0.07 -21.45 16.63
N SER A 291 -0.25 -22.75 16.52
CA SER A 291 0.60 -23.65 15.74
C SER A 291 0.58 -23.27 14.25
N ARG A 292 1.71 -23.51 13.57
CA ARG A 292 1.85 -23.32 12.12
C ARG A 292 0.70 -24.00 11.35
N PHE A 293 0.34 -25.21 11.74
CA PHE A 293 -0.73 -25.97 11.12
C PHE A 293 -2.11 -25.29 11.25
N PHE A 294 -2.43 -24.76 12.44
CA PHE A 294 -3.68 -24.03 12.64
C PHE A 294 -3.75 -22.75 11.78
N THR A 295 -2.64 -22.03 11.69
CA THR A 295 -2.53 -20.84 10.84
C THR A 295 -2.69 -21.18 9.37
N GLU A 296 -2.09 -22.30 8.92
CA GLU A 296 -2.22 -22.82 7.56
C GLU A 296 -3.68 -23.16 7.22
N ILE A 297 -4.37 -23.94 8.06
CA ILE A 297 -5.77 -24.29 7.86
C ILE A 297 -6.67 -23.05 7.80
N THR A 298 -6.44 -22.10 8.69
CA THR A 298 -7.20 -20.84 8.72
C THR A 298 -7.02 -20.06 7.41
N ARG A 299 -5.80 -20.02 6.88
CA ARG A 299 -5.49 -19.39 5.60
C ARG A 299 -6.14 -20.13 4.43
N ILE A 300 -6.02 -21.44 4.39
CA ILE A 300 -6.68 -22.29 3.37
C ILE A 300 -8.19 -22.05 3.39
N ARG A 301 -8.81 -22.01 4.57
CA ARG A 301 -10.23 -21.69 4.71
C ARG A 301 -10.58 -20.30 4.15
N ALA A 302 -9.77 -19.29 4.44
CA ALA A 302 -9.97 -17.94 3.89
C ALA A 302 -9.91 -17.95 2.36
N VAL A 303 -8.94 -18.66 1.77
CA VAL A 303 -8.84 -18.82 0.32
C VAL A 303 -10.03 -19.60 -0.24
N ALA A 304 -10.44 -20.71 0.40
CA ALA A 304 -11.57 -21.51 -0.04
C ALA A 304 -12.90 -20.75 -0.04
N ASN A 305 -13.08 -19.77 0.86
CA ASN A 305 -14.25 -18.91 0.88
C ASN A 305 -14.33 -18.01 -0.35
N LEU A 306 -13.20 -17.63 -0.97
CA LEU A 306 -13.18 -16.86 -2.22
C LEU A 306 -13.81 -17.63 -3.39
N ALA A 307 -13.76 -18.96 -3.38
CA ALA A 307 -14.38 -19.80 -4.41
C ALA A 307 -15.92 -19.73 -4.43
N SER A 308 -16.53 -19.11 -3.44
CA SER A 308 -17.97 -18.83 -3.39
C SER A 308 -18.33 -17.43 -3.91
N GLY A 309 -17.35 -16.67 -4.36
CA GLY A 309 -17.51 -15.32 -4.92
C GLY A 309 -18.06 -15.31 -6.35
N PRO A 310 -18.27 -14.10 -6.91
CA PRO A 310 -18.89 -13.92 -8.24
C PRO A 310 -17.96 -14.31 -9.40
N VAL A 311 -16.65 -14.43 -9.16
CA VAL A 311 -15.66 -14.83 -10.17
C VAL A 311 -14.91 -16.07 -9.69
N PRO A 312 -14.48 -16.97 -10.60
CA PRO A 312 -13.74 -18.17 -10.25
C PRO A 312 -12.46 -17.86 -9.48
N LEU A 313 -12.01 -18.80 -8.65
CA LEU A 313 -10.80 -18.67 -7.85
C LEU A 313 -9.59 -19.25 -8.60
N LEU A 314 -8.50 -18.49 -8.65
CA LEU A 314 -7.15 -19.01 -8.89
C LEU A 314 -6.46 -19.22 -7.54
N PHE A 315 -6.28 -20.48 -7.14
CA PHE A 315 -5.59 -20.81 -5.88
C PHE A 315 -4.14 -21.24 -6.12
N LEU A 316 -3.25 -20.80 -5.22
CA LEU A 316 -1.81 -21.08 -5.26
C LEU A 316 -1.35 -21.55 -3.88
N PHE A 317 -1.25 -22.86 -3.69
CA PHE A 317 -0.90 -23.45 -2.39
C PHE A 317 0.53 -23.99 -2.41
N ASP A 318 1.36 -23.40 -1.58
CA ASP A 318 2.75 -23.80 -1.41
C ASP A 318 2.86 -24.81 -0.27
N GLU A 319 3.34 -26.02 -0.56
CA GLU A 319 3.51 -27.13 0.41
C GLU A 319 2.26 -27.42 1.24
N LEU A 320 1.14 -27.75 0.56
CA LEU A 320 -0.17 -27.90 1.16
C LEU A 320 -0.18 -28.88 2.33
N LEU A 321 -0.67 -28.44 3.50
CA LEU A 321 -0.83 -29.18 4.76
C LEU A 321 0.48 -29.80 5.28
N HIS A 322 1.61 -29.07 5.16
CA HIS A 322 2.93 -29.55 5.59
C HIS A 322 3.02 -29.84 7.10
N GLY A 323 2.20 -29.22 7.92
CA GLY A 323 2.23 -29.31 9.39
C GLY A 323 1.58 -30.56 10.01
N THR A 324 1.15 -31.57 9.21
CA THR A 324 0.52 -32.81 9.70
C THR A 324 1.19 -34.07 9.15
N ASN A 325 0.74 -35.27 9.61
CA ASN A 325 1.24 -36.54 9.11
C ASN A 325 0.82 -36.79 7.64
N SER A 326 1.53 -37.69 6.96
CA SER A 326 1.34 -37.91 5.52
C SER A 326 -0.05 -38.45 5.17
N HIS A 327 -0.68 -39.26 6.03
CA HIS A 327 -2.01 -39.80 5.78
C HIS A 327 -3.09 -38.71 5.84
N ASP A 328 -3.12 -37.93 6.92
CA ASP A 328 -4.09 -36.82 7.09
C ASP A 328 -3.86 -35.73 6.05
N ARG A 329 -2.59 -35.50 5.64
CA ARG A 329 -2.23 -34.59 4.57
C ARG A 329 -2.87 -35.02 3.25
N LEU A 330 -2.72 -36.29 2.85
CA LEU A 330 -3.28 -36.78 1.58
C LEU A 330 -4.81 -36.68 1.58
N VAL A 331 -5.47 -37.16 2.64
CA VAL A 331 -6.93 -37.13 2.76
C VAL A 331 -7.45 -35.69 2.78
N GLY A 332 -6.83 -34.82 3.59
CA GLY A 332 -7.23 -33.44 3.73
C GLY A 332 -7.01 -32.64 2.43
N ALA A 333 -5.84 -32.78 1.79
CA ALA A 333 -5.55 -32.14 0.52
C ALA A 333 -6.51 -32.58 -0.59
N SER A 334 -6.75 -33.90 -0.73
CA SER A 334 -7.68 -34.41 -1.72
C SER A 334 -9.08 -33.85 -1.52
N GLY A 335 -9.59 -33.81 -0.27
CA GLY A 335 -10.90 -33.25 0.06
C GLY A 335 -11.00 -31.75 -0.28
N ILE A 336 -10.01 -30.94 0.10
CA ILE A 336 -9.96 -29.51 -0.19
C ILE A 336 -9.95 -29.27 -1.70
N LEU A 337 -9.07 -29.96 -2.43
CA LEU A 337 -8.91 -29.76 -3.88
C LEU A 337 -10.19 -30.18 -4.63
N ARG A 338 -10.80 -31.34 -4.31
CA ARG A 338 -12.08 -31.74 -4.91
C ARG A 338 -13.18 -30.69 -4.66
N GLY A 339 -13.24 -30.14 -3.45
CA GLY A 339 -14.20 -29.09 -3.10
C GLY A 339 -14.00 -27.79 -3.87
N LEU A 340 -12.75 -27.36 -4.10
CA LEU A 340 -12.41 -26.18 -4.91
C LEU A 340 -12.72 -26.39 -6.39
N LEU A 341 -12.31 -27.54 -6.95
CA LEU A 341 -12.57 -27.87 -8.35
C LEU A 341 -14.06 -28.02 -8.66
N ALA A 342 -14.85 -28.52 -7.71
CA ALA A 342 -16.31 -28.60 -7.86
C ALA A 342 -16.98 -27.23 -7.96
N ARG A 343 -16.34 -26.18 -7.42
CA ARG A 343 -16.79 -24.78 -7.51
C ARG A 343 -16.23 -24.02 -8.72
N GLY A 344 -15.58 -24.72 -9.65
CA GLY A 344 -15.00 -24.10 -10.85
C GLY A 344 -13.67 -23.36 -10.60
N ALA A 345 -13.02 -23.56 -9.45
CA ALA A 345 -11.70 -23.00 -9.18
C ALA A 345 -10.63 -23.68 -10.03
N ILE A 346 -9.59 -22.93 -10.38
CA ILE A 346 -8.37 -23.43 -11.03
C ILE A 346 -7.16 -23.11 -10.14
N GLY A 347 -6.07 -23.86 -10.24
CA GLY A 347 -4.89 -23.53 -9.44
C GLY A 347 -3.74 -24.50 -9.52
N LEU A 348 -2.72 -24.15 -8.71
CA LEU A 348 -1.51 -24.95 -8.54
C LEU A 348 -1.31 -25.28 -7.06
N ILE A 349 -0.80 -26.50 -6.81
CA ILE A 349 -0.23 -26.87 -5.51
C ILE A 349 1.21 -27.28 -5.70
N THR A 350 2.05 -27.02 -4.71
CA THR A 350 3.40 -27.56 -4.67
C THR A 350 3.51 -28.61 -3.58
N THR A 351 4.36 -29.59 -3.82
CA THR A 351 4.69 -30.61 -2.83
C THR A 351 6.09 -31.19 -3.04
N HIS A 352 6.71 -31.61 -1.97
CA HIS A 352 7.87 -32.51 -1.99
C HIS A 352 7.48 -33.95 -1.59
N ASP A 353 6.22 -34.18 -1.20
CA ASP A 353 5.67 -35.47 -0.83
C ASP A 353 5.06 -36.15 -2.07
N LEU A 354 5.67 -37.27 -2.48
CA LEU A 354 5.25 -38.03 -3.66
C LEU A 354 3.84 -38.60 -3.50
N ALA A 355 3.38 -38.86 -2.27
CA ALA A 355 2.03 -39.33 -2.03
C ALA A 355 0.97 -38.33 -2.54
N LEU A 356 1.24 -37.03 -2.48
CA LEU A 356 0.30 -36.03 -2.99
C LEU A 356 0.23 -35.97 -4.52
N THR A 357 1.22 -36.51 -5.24
CA THR A 357 1.15 -36.58 -6.71
C THR A 357 0.09 -37.53 -7.19
N THR A 358 -0.31 -38.54 -6.38
CA THR A 358 -1.38 -39.48 -6.72
C THR A 358 -2.75 -38.81 -6.84
N ILE A 359 -2.93 -37.62 -6.21
CA ILE A 359 -4.17 -36.84 -6.34
C ILE A 359 -4.41 -36.44 -7.80
N ALA A 360 -3.34 -36.12 -8.56
CA ALA A 360 -3.51 -35.80 -9.97
C ALA A 360 -3.98 -36.98 -10.79
N ASP A 361 -3.50 -38.19 -10.48
CA ASP A 361 -3.89 -39.41 -11.15
C ASP A 361 -5.36 -39.79 -10.84
N GLU A 362 -5.78 -39.62 -9.56
CA GLU A 362 -7.16 -39.82 -9.12
C GLU A 362 -8.16 -38.83 -9.74
N LEU A 363 -7.69 -37.60 -10.06
CA LEU A 363 -8.52 -36.55 -10.61
C LEU A 363 -8.41 -36.43 -12.14
N ALA A 364 -7.63 -37.30 -12.79
CA ALA A 364 -7.44 -37.25 -14.23
C ALA A 364 -8.80 -37.33 -14.97
N PRO A 365 -9.00 -36.60 -16.06
CA PRO A 365 -8.06 -35.65 -16.72
C PRO A 365 -8.07 -34.24 -16.13
N ARG A 366 -8.79 -33.99 -15.04
CA ARG A 366 -8.96 -32.66 -14.43
C ARG A 366 -7.74 -32.16 -13.66
N ALA A 367 -6.73 -33.01 -13.47
CA ALA A 367 -5.46 -32.63 -12.86
C ALA A 367 -4.29 -33.23 -13.65
N ALA A 368 -3.15 -32.57 -13.59
CA ALA A 368 -1.92 -33.06 -14.19
C ALA A 368 -0.75 -32.88 -13.23
N ASN A 369 0.16 -33.85 -13.25
CA ASN A 369 1.44 -33.75 -12.56
C ASN A 369 2.46 -33.04 -13.43
N VAL A 370 3.21 -32.13 -12.83
CA VAL A 370 4.41 -31.52 -13.37
C VAL A 370 5.52 -31.51 -12.32
N HIS A 371 6.77 -31.47 -12.72
CA HIS A 371 7.86 -31.48 -11.76
C HIS A 371 9.05 -30.63 -12.19
N PHE A 372 9.85 -30.28 -11.20
CA PHE A 372 11.21 -29.78 -11.38
C PHE A 372 12.21 -30.88 -11.06
N GLU A 373 13.23 -31.01 -11.89
CA GLU A 373 14.26 -32.02 -11.74
C GLU A 373 15.60 -31.37 -11.35
N ASP A 374 16.31 -32.04 -10.49
CA ASP A 374 17.67 -31.64 -10.07
C ASP A 374 18.68 -32.44 -10.92
N CYS A 375 19.72 -31.76 -11.41
CA CYS A 375 20.82 -32.38 -12.12
C CYS A 375 22.08 -32.32 -11.26
N PHE A 376 22.88 -33.39 -11.24
CA PHE A 376 24.22 -33.39 -10.64
C PHE A 376 25.24 -33.17 -11.72
N GLU A 377 26.09 -32.13 -11.56
CA GLU A 377 27.32 -31.96 -12.32
C GLU A 377 28.49 -32.20 -11.36
N GLY A 378 29.00 -33.43 -11.35
CA GLY A 378 30.00 -33.86 -10.36
C GLY A 378 29.43 -33.94 -8.96
N ALA A 379 29.97 -33.15 -8.01
CA ALA A 379 29.51 -33.07 -6.63
C ALA A 379 28.51 -31.90 -6.40
N GLU A 380 28.30 -31.06 -7.38
CA GLU A 380 27.40 -29.89 -7.26
C GLU A 380 26.01 -30.21 -7.80
N ILE A 381 24.96 -29.74 -7.05
CA ILE A 381 23.58 -29.81 -7.51
C ILE A 381 23.31 -28.55 -8.35
N ARG A 382 22.82 -28.76 -9.54
CA ARG A 382 22.32 -27.72 -10.43
C ARG A 382 20.84 -27.89 -10.70
N PHE A 383 20.13 -26.77 -10.74
CA PHE A 383 18.72 -26.69 -11.06
C PHE A 383 18.56 -26.02 -12.42
N ASP A 384 17.86 -26.70 -13.35
CA ASP A 384 17.51 -26.11 -14.65
C ASP A 384 16.31 -25.16 -14.57
N TYR A 385 15.56 -25.20 -13.44
CA TYR A 385 14.35 -24.43 -13.19
C TYR A 385 13.28 -24.57 -14.28
N ARG A 386 13.27 -25.69 -15.01
CA ARG A 386 12.33 -25.98 -16.08
C ARG A 386 11.26 -26.96 -15.61
N VAL A 387 9.99 -26.61 -15.87
CA VAL A 387 8.85 -27.48 -15.61
C VAL A 387 8.84 -28.60 -16.63
N LYS A 388 8.74 -29.84 -16.12
CA LYS A 388 8.62 -31.07 -16.93
C LYS A 388 7.29 -31.76 -16.64
N LEU A 389 6.77 -32.50 -17.60
CA LEU A 389 5.50 -33.24 -17.43
C LEU A 389 5.70 -34.51 -16.57
N GLY A 390 4.64 -34.87 -15.83
CA GLY A 390 4.63 -36.02 -14.95
C GLY A 390 5.13 -35.73 -13.53
N PRO A 391 5.05 -36.71 -12.61
CA PRO A 391 5.59 -36.58 -11.26
C PRO A 391 7.13 -36.72 -11.27
N VAL A 392 7.79 -36.19 -10.22
CA VAL A 392 9.22 -36.45 -10.02
C VAL A 392 9.42 -37.94 -9.71
N THR A 393 10.35 -38.57 -10.43
CA THR A 393 10.58 -40.04 -10.31
C THR A 393 11.77 -40.39 -9.43
N ARG A 394 12.66 -39.43 -9.13
CA ARG A 394 13.86 -39.61 -8.33
C ARG A 394 13.91 -38.60 -7.19
N SER A 395 14.18 -39.10 -5.99
CA SER A 395 14.49 -38.26 -4.84
C SER A 395 16.00 -38.11 -4.72
N ASN A 396 16.52 -36.89 -4.85
CA ASN A 396 17.94 -36.62 -4.76
C ASN A 396 18.41 -36.28 -3.32
N ALA A 397 17.54 -36.44 -2.32
CA ALA A 397 17.85 -36.10 -0.92
C ALA A 397 19.05 -36.90 -0.39
N LEU A 398 19.10 -38.20 -0.68
CA LEU A 398 20.24 -39.06 -0.26
C LEU A 398 21.55 -38.70 -0.97
N ALA A 399 21.46 -38.33 -2.25
CA ALA A 399 22.62 -37.87 -3.01
C ALA A 399 23.13 -36.52 -2.47
N LEU A 400 22.23 -35.63 -2.08
CA LEU A 400 22.60 -34.36 -1.43
C LEU A 400 23.24 -34.58 -0.08
N MET A 401 22.73 -35.49 0.75
CA MET A 401 23.36 -35.83 2.05
C MET A 401 24.79 -36.33 1.87
N ARG A 402 25.05 -37.16 0.85
CA ARG A 402 26.39 -37.62 0.51
C ARG A 402 27.28 -36.49 -0.01
N ALA A 403 26.77 -35.62 -0.85
CA ALA A 403 27.52 -34.50 -1.43
C ALA A 403 27.98 -33.50 -0.37
N VAL A 404 27.23 -33.32 0.74
CA VAL A 404 27.64 -32.47 1.88
C VAL A 404 28.48 -33.23 2.91
N GLY A 405 28.89 -34.49 2.62
CA GLY A 405 29.79 -35.28 3.48
C GLY A 405 29.10 -36.03 4.61
N LEU A 406 27.76 -36.21 4.57
CA LEU A 406 27.06 -37.07 5.52
C LEU A 406 27.25 -38.54 5.12
N GLU A 407 27.85 -39.32 6.00
CA GLU A 407 28.00 -40.78 5.84
C GLU A 407 26.63 -41.43 6.08
N LEU A 408 26.06 -42.01 5.03
CA LEU A 408 24.88 -42.86 5.11
C LEU A 408 25.37 -44.30 5.32
N GLY A 409 24.80 -44.97 6.33
CA GLY A 409 25.19 -46.35 6.64
C GLY A 409 25.10 -47.30 5.43
N PRO A 410 25.80 -48.45 5.45
CA PRO A 410 25.98 -49.34 4.30
C PRO A 410 24.67 -49.93 3.73
N ASP A 411 23.56 -49.92 4.47
CA ASP A 411 22.28 -50.52 4.07
C ASP A 411 21.34 -49.58 3.32
N VAL A 412 21.72 -48.32 3.10
CA VAL A 412 20.87 -47.33 2.39
C VAL A 412 21.11 -47.45 0.88
N LYS A 413 20.30 -48.28 0.21
CA LYS A 413 20.25 -48.33 -1.27
C LYS A 413 19.55 -47.10 -1.81
N VAL A 414 20.14 -46.47 -2.83
CA VAL A 414 19.58 -45.34 -3.57
C VAL A 414 18.64 -45.82 -4.67
#